data_a72d98d24832c386fbd329324061a8f6
#
_entry.id   a72d98d24832c386fbd329324061a8f6
#
_cell.length_a   1.000
_cell.length_b   1.000
_cell.length_c   1.000
_cell.angle_alpha   90.00
_cell.angle_beta   90.00
_cell.angle_gamma   90.00
#
_symmetry.space_group_name_H-M   'P 1'
#
loop_
_entity.id
_entity.type
_entity.pdbx_description
1 polymer ?
#
loop_
_entity_poly.entity_id
_entity_poly.type
_entity_poly.pdbx_seq_one_letter_code
_entity_poly.pdbx_strand_id
1 'polypeptide(L)'
;MRLIIRPLTPDRWTALEDLFGKNGASNGCWCMYWRIGSAYHKRPRAKNRTAFRAVVKRGPPPGLLAFDGHVAVGWCQLTPRHALPWLDRARLLKRVDDAPVWALSCFYVRRGYRKRGVTSALIAAALSVAKRAGASALEDYPVDTDQPNSTSNLFTGTASTFARAGFKTVARRAPHRPIMRHDLRAPEDVPDRHGARGPTRRVPVE
;
A
#
# COMPACT_ATOMS: atom_id res chain seq x y z
N MET A 1 22.32 -5.48 -10.70
CA MET A 1 20.97 -6.06 -10.85
C MET A 1 20.06 -5.00 -11.45
N ARG A 2 19.45 -5.27 -12.59
CA ARG A 2 18.48 -4.37 -13.25
C ARG A 2 17.07 -4.92 -13.01
N LEU A 3 16.32 -4.30 -12.12
CA LEU A 3 14.94 -4.72 -11.82
C LEU A 3 13.95 -4.16 -12.83
N ILE A 4 13.04 -5.01 -13.30
CA ILE A 4 11.87 -4.60 -14.10
C ILE A 4 10.64 -4.72 -13.22
N ILE A 5 9.89 -3.61 -13.05
CA ILE A 5 8.68 -3.58 -12.25
C ILE A 5 7.44 -3.66 -13.16
N ARG A 6 6.52 -4.56 -12.86
CA ARG A 6 5.28 -4.78 -13.62
C ARG A 6 4.07 -4.89 -12.71
N PRO A 7 2.88 -4.41 -13.14
CA PRO A 7 1.64 -4.65 -12.41
C PRO A 7 1.31 -6.15 -12.37
N LEU A 8 0.68 -6.60 -11.29
CA LEU A 8 0.15 -7.95 -11.19
C LEU A 8 -1.16 -8.06 -11.96
N THR A 9 -1.08 -8.57 -13.16
CA THR A 9 -2.19 -8.89 -14.06
C THR A 9 -2.44 -10.40 -14.10
N PRO A 10 -3.58 -10.89 -14.62
CA PRO A 10 -3.88 -12.33 -14.65
C PRO A 10 -2.81 -13.18 -15.35
N ASP A 11 -2.16 -12.67 -16.38
CA ASP A 11 -1.05 -13.33 -17.10
C ASP A 11 0.22 -13.49 -16.26
N ARG A 12 0.39 -12.69 -15.20
CA ARG A 12 1.53 -12.76 -14.26
C ARG A 12 1.21 -13.50 -12.96
N TRP A 13 0.04 -14.15 -12.88
CA TRP A 13 -0.35 -14.87 -11.68
C TRP A 13 0.62 -15.99 -11.30
N THR A 14 1.11 -16.76 -12.26
CA THR A 14 2.09 -17.83 -12.02
C THR A 14 3.41 -17.31 -11.46
N ALA A 15 3.86 -16.13 -11.87
CA ALA A 15 5.06 -15.50 -11.32
C ALA A 15 4.87 -15.11 -9.83
N LEU A 16 3.67 -14.67 -9.44
CA LEU A 16 3.36 -14.43 -8.03
C LEU A 16 3.31 -15.74 -7.23
N GLU A 17 2.75 -16.79 -7.80
CA GLU A 17 2.70 -18.11 -7.15
C GLU A 17 4.09 -18.69 -6.89
N ASP A 18 4.99 -18.57 -7.87
CA ASP A 18 6.39 -18.96 -7.72
C ASP A 18 7.09 -18.11 -6.63
N LEU A 19 6.87 -16.80 -6.62
CA LEU A 19 7.43 -15.91 -5.62
C LEU A 19 6.96 -16.24 -4.20
N PHE A 20 5.66 -16.48 -4.01
CA PHE A 20 5.06 -16.73 -2.70
C PHE A 20 5.25 -18.16 -2.21
N GLY A 21 5.46 -19.10 -3.13
CA GLY A 21 5.65 -20.51 -2.85
C GLY A 21 4.46 -21.17 -2.14
N LYS A 22 4.68 -22.39 -1.64
CA LYS A 22 3.64 -23.21 -0.97
C LYS A 22 2.99 -22.52 0.24
N ASN A 23 3.69 -21.60 0.88
CA ASN A 23 3.25 -20.90 2.09
C ASN A 23 2.48 -19.59 1.80
N GLY A 24 2.31 -19.18 0.55
CA GLY A 24 1.55 -17.98 0.18
C GLY A 24 2.13 -16.71 0.80
N ALA A 25 3.43 -16.45 0.61
CA ALA A 25 4.27 -15.44 1.25
C ALA A 25 4.52 -15.72 2.74
N SER A 26 3.52 -15.58 3.61
CA SER A 26 3.61 -15.85 5.05
C SER A 26 2.28 -16.39 5.54
N ASN A 27 2.33 -17.52 6.22
CA ASN A 27 1.18 -18.17 6.89
C ASN A 27 -0.09 -18.34 6.00
N GLY A 28 0.08 -18.42 4.69
CA GLY A 28 -1.04 -18.55 3.76
C GLY A 28 -1.87 -17.29 3.60
N CYS A 29 -1.30 -16.12 3.88
CA CYS A 29 -2.00 -14.84 3.82
C CYS A 29 -2.47 -14.48 2.39
N TRP A 30 -1.64 -14.72 1.34
CA TRP A 30 -1.95 -14.32 -0.03
C TRP A 30 -2.45 -12.87 -0.13
N CYS A 31 -1.87 -11.95 0.65
CA CYS A 31 -2.25 -10.52 0.74
C CYS A 31 -3.73 -10.26 1.08
N MET A 32 -4.39 -11.22 1.75
CA MET A 32 -5.77 -11.08 2.21
C MET A 32 -5.90 -10.40 3.58
N TYR A 33 -4.81 -10.26 4.36
CA TYR A 33 -4.86 -9.71 5.71
C TYR A 33 -5.58 -8.35 5.80
N TRP A 34 -5.17 -7.37 5.00
CA TRP A 34 -5.79 -6.05 5.03
C TRP A 34 -7.19 -6.00 4.41
N ARG A 35 -7.61 -7.07 3.74
CA ARG A 35 -8.96 -7.22 3.15
C ARG A 35 -9.95 -7.86 4.11
N ILE A 36 -9.54 -8.92 4.83
CA ILE A 36 -10.44 -9.72 5.67
C ILE A 36 -9.95 -9.87 7.12
N GLY A 37 -8.85 -9.22 7.50
CA GLY A 37 -8.27 -9.26 8.84
C GLY A 37 -7.81 -10.65 9.24
N SER A 38 -7.84 -10.92 10.55
CA SER A 38 -7.43 -12.21 11.13
C SER A 38 -8.22 -13.42 10.61
N ALA A 39 -9.36 -13.19 9.98
CA ALA A 39 -10.15 -14.27 9.37
C ALA A 39 -9.35 -15.08 8.33
N TYR A 40 -8.27 -14.54 7.75
CA TYR A 40 -7.42 -15.31 6.83
C TYR A 40 -6.74 -16.54 7.49
N HIS A 41 -6.48 -16.47 8.81
CA HIS A 41 -5.93 -17.61 9.57
C HIS A 41 -6.94 -18.74 9.78
N LYS A 42 -8.24 -18.38 9.86
CA LYS A 42 -9.34 -19.33 10.15
C LYS A 42 -9.79 -20.11 8.92
N ARG A 43 -9.21 -19.86 7.76
CA ARG A 43 -9.60 -20.50 6.50
C ARG A 43 -8.41 -21.21 5.85
N PRO A 44 -8.66 -22.28 5.06
CA PRO A 44 -7.60 -22.96 4.32
C PRO A 44 -6.81 -21.99 3.43
N ARG A 45 -5.49 -22.17 3.38
CA ARG A 45 -4.59 -21.32 2.55
C ARG A 45 -5.02 -21.25 1.08
N ALA A 46 -5.53 -22.37 0.54
CA ALA A 46 -6.06 -22.44 -0.83
C ALA A 46 -7.23 -21.47 -1.04
N LYS A 47 -8.11 -21.28 -0.05
CA LYS A 47 -9.21 -20.30 -0.14
C LYS A 47 -8.71 -18.87 -0.19
N ASN A 48 -7.63 -18.53 0.55
CA ASN A 48 -7.01 -17.21 0.46
C ASN A 48 -6.38 -17.00 -0.93
N ARG A 49 -5.68 -18.00 -1.47
CA ARG A 49 -5.12 -17.98 -2.83
C ARG A 49 -6.20 -17.74 -3.87
N THR A 50 -7.29 -18.52 -3.84
CA THR A 50 -8.41 -18.38 -4.77
C THR A 50 -9.06 -17.00 -4.65
N ALA A 51 -9.29 -16.50 -3.43
CA ALA A 51 -9.86 -15.19 -3.20
C ALA A 51 -8.97 -14.06 -3.75
N PHE A 52 -7.65 -14.14 -3.55
CA PHE A 52 -6.74 -13.14 -4.08
C PHE A 52 -6.64 -13.21 -5.62
N ARG A 53 -6.66 -14.43 -6.19
CA ARG A 53 -6.72 -14.62 -7.66
C ARG A 53 -7.97 -13.98 -8.25
N ALA A 54 -9.12 -14.05 -7.57
CA ALA A 54 -10.34 -13.38 -7.98
C ALA A 54 -10.20 -11.83 -7.95
N VAL A 55 -9.49 -11.28 -6.96
CA VAL A 55 -9.15 -9.84 -6.92
C VAL A 55 -8.32 -9.45 -8.15
N VAL A 56 -7.28 -10.23 -8.48
CA VAL A 56 -6.42 -9.97 -9.64
C VAL A 56 -7.20 -10.04 -10.95
N LYS A 57 -8.09 -11.03 -11.10
CA LYS A 57 -8.94 -11.20 -12.30
C LYS A 57 -9.91 -10.04 -12.51
N ARG A 58 -10.47 -9.50 -11.41
CA ARG A 58 -11.44 -8.39 -11.47
C ARG A 58 -10.77 -7.07 -11.84
N GLY A 59 -9.49 -6.89 -11.45
CA GLY A 59 -8.81 -5.62 -11.60
C GLY A 59 -9.40 -4.49 -10.72
N PRO A 60 -8.78 -3.32 -10.75
CA PRO A 60 -7.44 -3.06 -11.31
C PRO A 60 -6.35 -3.87 -10.60
N PRO A 61 -5.11 -3.94 -11.16
CA PRO A 61 -4.00 -4.69 -10.56
C PRO A 61 -3.79 -4.30 -9.09
N PRO A 62 -3.79 -5.28 -8.14
CA PRO A 62 -3.73 -4.97 -6.72
C PRO A 62 -2.31 -4.74 -6.19
N GLY A 63 -1.32 -4.62 -7.06
CA GLY A 63 0.07 -4.41 -6.69
C GLY A 63 1.05 -4.66 -7.81
N LEU A 64 2.34 -4.63 -7.46
CA LEU A 64 3.46 -4.66 -8.38
C LEU A 64 4.39 -5.85 -8.08
N LEU A 65 4.91 -6.46 -9.14
CA LEU A 65 5.97 -7.46 -9.10
C LEU A 65 7.29 -6.84 -9.58
N ALA A 66 8.38 -7.16 -8.88
CA ALA A 66 9.75 -6.88 -9.32
C ALA A 66 10.37 -8.14 -9.91
N PHE A 67 10.97 -8.02 -11.08
CA PHE A 67 11.63 -9.09 -11.81
C PHE A 67 13.13 -8.83 -11.95
N ASP A 68 13.93 -9.88 -11.80
CA ASP A 68 15.30 -9.95 -12.25
C ASP A 68 15.34 -10.95 -13.41
N GLY A 69 15.52 -10.46 -14.64
CA GLY A 69 15.23 -11.24 -15.85
C GLY A 69 13.76 -11.72 -15.86
N HIS A 70 13.57 -13.02 -15.90
CA HIS A 70 12.25 -13.67 -15.91
C HIS A 70 11.75 -14.09 -14.51
N VAL A 71 12.58 -13.96 -13.48
CA VAL A 71 12.27 -14.43 -12.12
C VAL A 71 11.62 -13.31 -11.32
N ALA A 72 10.44 -13.56 -10.76
CA ALA A 72 9.82 -12.64 -9.80
C ALA A 72 10.59 -12.72 -8.46
N VAL A 73 11.10 -11.57 -8.02
CA VAL A 73 11.98 -11.47 -6.84
C VAL A 73 11.40 -10.59 -5.74
N GLY A 74 10.37 -9.81 -6.05
CA GLY A 74 9.71 -8.93 -5.10
C GLY A 74 8.25 -8.65 -5.46
N TRP A 75 7.50 -8.31 -4.44
CA TRP A 75 6.09 -7.94 -4.50
C TRP A 75 5.80 -6.77 -3.58
N CYS A 76 4.90 -5.87 -3.99
CA CYS A 76 4.21 -4.97 -3.08
C CYS A 76 2.71 -4.90 -3.40
N GLN A 77 1.88 -4.87 -2.35
CA GLN A 77 0.46 -4.58 -2.47
C GLN A 77 0.28 -3.06 -2.59
N LEU A 78 -0.31 -2.63 -3.71
CA LEU A 78 -0.59 -1.22 -4.02
C LEU A 78 -2.03 -1.11 -4.52
N THR A 79 -2.88 -0.37 -3.81
CA THR A 79 -4.30 -0.25 -4.15
C THR A 79 -4.92 0.97 -3.45
N PRO A 80 -6.04 1.51 -3.93
CA PRO A 80 -6.79 2.51 -3.17
C PRO A 80 -7.07 2.01 -1.74
N ARG A 81 -6.89 2.88 -0.74
CA ARG A 81 -7.03 2.51 0.67
C ARG A 81 -8.37 1.85 1.00
N HIS A 82 -9.48 2.31 0.38
CA HIS A 82 -10.82 1.75 0.60
C HIS A 82 -10.95 0.27 0.22
N ALA A 83 -10.07 -0.25 -0.64
CA ALA A 83 -10.02 -1.68 -0.97
C ALA A 83 -9.40 -2.55 0.15
N LEU A 84 -8.94 -1.93 1.23
CA LEU A 84 -8.31 -2.56 2.39
C LEU A 84 -9.06 -2.21 3.69
N PRO A 85 -10.33 -2.65 3.85
CA PRO A 85 -11.20 -2.20 4.95
C PRO A 85 -10.66 -2.55 6.34
N TRP A 86 -9.73 -3.50 6.45
CA TRP A 86 -9.13 -3.85 7.73
C TRP A 86 -8.17 -2.79 8.27
N LEU A 87 -7.63 -1.91 7.41
CA LEU A 87 -6.84 -0.75 7.86
C LEU A 87 -7.67 0.18 8.77
N ASP A 88 -8.93 0.39 8.45
CA ASP A 88 -9.81 1.26 9.24
C ASP A 88 -10.29 0.61 10.55
N ARG A 89 -10.27 -0.73 10.62
CA ARG A 89 -10.55 -1.49 11.85
C ARG A 89 -9.34 -1.57 12.77
N ALA A 90 -8.14 -1.43 12.24
CA ALA A 90 -6.90 -1.41 13.02
C ALA A 90 -6.75 -0.06 13.73
N ARG A 91 -6.98 -0.03 15.05
CA ARG A 91 -7.00 1.21 15.87
C ARG A 91 -5.82 2.16 15.60
N LEU A 92 -4.62 1.61 15.41
CA LEU A 92 -3.40 2.39 15.18
C LEU A 92 -3.31 2.96 13.75
N LEU A 93 -4.04 2.38 12.79
CA LEU A 93 -3.92 2.65 11.36
C LEU A 93 -5.18 3.29 10.77
N LYS A 94 -6.11 3.75 11.61
CA LYS A 94 -7.30 4.49 11.15
C LYS A 94 -6.90 5.67 10.28
N ARG A 95 -7.79 6.09 9.40
CA ARG A 95 -7.62 7.28 8.56
C ARG A 95 -7.09 8.47 9.35
N VAL A 96 -6.26 9.25 8.72
CA VAL A 96 -5.75 10.52 9.24
C VAL A 96 -6.74 11.64 8.87
N ASP A 97 -7.27 11.55 7.65
CA ASP A 97 -8.21 12.49 7.04
C ASP A 97 -9.06 11.77 5.98
N ASP A 98 -9.88 12.51 5.24
CA ASP A 98 -10.76 11.99 4.17
C ASP A 98 -10.12 12.03 2.78
N ALA A 99 -8.82 12.33 2.67
CA ALA A 99 -8.14 12.34 1.38
C ALA A 99 -8.20 10.96 0.70
N PRO A 100 -8.46 10.90 -0.62
CA PRO A 100 -8.55 9.64 -1.36
C PRO A 100 -7.14 9.08 -1.67
N VAL A 101 -6.50 8.56 -0.62
CA VAL A 101 -5.14 8.04 -0.71
C VAL A 101 -5.10 6.61 -1.24
N TRP A 102 -3.98 6.24 -1.87
CA TRP A 102 -3.60 4.86 -2.11
C TRP A 102 -2.75 4.32 -0.96
N ALA A 103 -2.77 3.02 -0.76
CA ALA A 103 -2.04 2.32 0.29
C ALA A 103 -1.01 1.36 -0.28
N LEU A 104 0.20 1.46 0.23
CA LEU A 104 1.30 0.52 0.01
C LEU A 104 1.44 -0.28 1.32
N SER A 105 0.84 -1.48 1.38
CA SER A 105 0.49 -2.09 2.66
C SER A 105 1.18 -3.42 2.97
N CYS A 106 1.88 -4.00 1.99
CA CYS A 106 2.56 -5.28 2.17
C CYS A 106 3.70 -5.43 1.17
N PHE A 107 4.84 -5.95 1.65
CA PHE A 107 5.98 -6.31 0.82
C PHE A 107 6.37 -7.76 1.03
N TYR A 108 6.84 -8.38 -0.03
CA TYR A 108 7.52 -9.65 0.04
C TYR A 108 8.73 -9.63 -0.91
N VAL A 109 9.90 -10.00 -0.39
CA VAL A 109 11.13 -10.10 -1.17
C VAL A 109 11.73 -11.49 -1.00
N ARG A 110 12.01 -12.17 -2.12
CA ARG A 110 12.63 -13.48 -2.17
C ARG A 110 13.94 -13.47 -1.36
N ARG A 111 14.16 -14.49 -0.55
CA ARG A 111 15.26 -14.53 0.46
C ARG A 111 16.61 -14.09 -0.11
N GLY A 112 17.03 -14.63 -1.26
CA GLY A 112 18.31 -14.30 -1.89
C GLY A 112 18.43 -12.90 -2.49
N TYR A 113 17.33 -12.11 -2.51
CA TYR A 113 17.25 -10.75 -3.07
C TYR A 113 17.05 -9.67 -2.02
N ARG A 114 16.99 -10.05 -0.73
CA ARG A 114 16.87 -9.10 0.38
C ARG A 114 18.13 -8.24 0.50
N LYS A 115 17.97 -7.01 1.01
CA LYS A 115 19.06 -6.03 1.17
C LYS A 115 19.73 -5.60 -0.14
N ARG A 116 19.09 -5.83 -1.30
CA ARG A 116 19.58 -5.47 -2.64
C ARG A 116 18.73 -4.36 -3.31
N GLY A 117 18.04 -3.52 -2.54
CA GLY A 117 17.27 -2.39 -3.07
C GLY A 117 15.91 -2.73 -3.68
N VAL A 118 15.44 -4.00 -3.64
CA VAL A 118 14.15 -4.41 -4.26
C VAL A 118 12.98 -3.62 -3.69
N THR A 119 12.91 -3.43 -2.36
CA THR A 119 11.84 -2.65 -1.72
C THR A 119 11.85 -1.19 -2.18
N SER A 120 13.02 -0.56 -2.25
CA SER A 120 13.16 0.83 -2.73
C SER A 120 12.70 0.98 -4.18
N ALA A 121 13.05 0.02 -5.05
CA ALA A 121 12.60 0.01 -6.44
C ALA A 121 11.07 -0.15 -6.56
N LEU A 122 10.46 -1.00 -5.73
CA LEU A 122 9.01 -1.16 -5.66
C LEU A 122 8.32 0.11 -5.16
N ILE A 123 8.87 0.80 -4.15
CA ILE A 123 8.33 2.08 -3.65
C ILE A 123 8.38 3.15 -4.75
N ALA A 124 9.51 3.32 -5.44
CA ALA A 124 9.64 4.29 -6.52
C ALA A 124 8.65 4.04 -7.66
N ALA A 125 8.47 2.77 -8.04
CA ALA A 125 7.47 2.39 -9.04
C ALA A 125 6.03 2.63 -8.54
N ALA A 126 5.75 2.35 -7.26
CA ALA A 126 4.45 2.57 -6.65
C ALA A 126 4.05 4.05 -6.64
N LEU A 127 4.97 4.97 -6.31
CA LEU A 127 4.76 6.41 -6.42
C LEU A 127 4.36 6.81 -7.84
N SER A 128 5.09 6.33 -8.85
CA SER A 128 4.80 6.61 -10.26
C SER A 128 3.44 6.05 -10.70
N VAL A 129 3.08 4.84 -10.26
CA VAL A 129 1.79 4.21 -10.60
C VAL A 129 0.64 4.95 -9.92
N ALA A 130 0.73 5.24 -8.63
CA ALA A 130 -0.30 5.95 -7.89
C ALA A 130 -0.53 7.37 -8.45
N LYS A 131 0.54 8.09 -8.80
CA LYS A 131 0.45 9.41 -9.45
C LYS A 131 -0.29 9.33 -10.78
N ARG A 132 0.06 8.39 -11.67
CA ARG A 132 -0.64 8.19 -12.95
C ARG A 132 -2.11 7.79 -12.79
N ALA A 133 -2.45 7.10 -11.69
CA ALA A 133 -3.82 6.73 -11.35
C ALA A 133 -4.62 7.89 -10.69
N GLY A 134 -4.05 9.08 -10.57
CA GLY A 134 -4.71 10.26 -10.01
C GLY A 134 -4.85 10.23 -8.48
N ALA A 135 -4.09 9.39 -7.77
CA ALA A 135 -4.09 9.40 -6.32
C ALA A 135 -3.58 10.75 -5.78
N SER A 136 -4.21 11.28 -4.73
CA SER A 136 -3.75 12.51 -4.08
C SER A 136 -2.45 12.29 -3.30
N ALA A 137 -2.32 11.11 -2.70
CA ALA A 137 -1.13 10.72 -1.94
C ALA A 137 -1.01 9.19 -1.88
N LEU A 138 0.20 8.73 -1.54
CA LEU A 138 0.49 7.33 -1.22
C LEU A 138 0.82 7.21 0.26
N GLU A 139 0.11 6.34 0.97
CA GLU A 139 0.35 6.01 2.37
C GLU A 139 1.02 4.66 2.54
N ASP A 140 1.83 4.54 3.59
CA ASP A 140 2.32 3.29 4.14
C ASP A 140 2.23 3.27 5.67
N TYR A 141 2.34 2.06 6.22
CA TYR A 141 2.19 1.75 7.65
C TYR A 141 3.43 1.00 8.14
N PRO A 142 4.62 1.58 8.03
CA PRO A 142 5.86 0.88 8.28
C PRO A 142 6.10 0.63 9.76
N VAL A 143 7.11 -0.18 10.05
CA VAL A 143 7.64 -0.34 11.40
C VAL A 143 8.81 0.61 11.59
N ASP A 144 8.78 1.35 12.70
CA ASP A 144 9.93 2.14 13.16
C ASP A 144 10.83 1.23 13.98
N THR A 145 11.92 0.77 13.37
CA THR A 145 12.83 -0.22 13.98
C THR A 145 13.71 0.36 15.08
N ASP A 146 13.78 1.68 15.20
CA ASP A 146 14.54 2.37 16.25
C ASP A 146 13.75 2.45 17.57
N GLN A 147 12.50 1.98 17.58
CA GLN A 147 11.62 1.95 18.74
C GLN A 147 11.54 0.56 19.37
N PRO A 148 11.36 0.46 20.71
CA PRO A 148 11.12 -0.82 21.39
C PRO A 148 9.94 -1.59 20.81
N ASN A 149 9.97 -2.92 20.88
CA ASN A 149 8.92 -3.83 20.38
C ASN A 149 8.66 -3.76 18.86
N SER A 150 9.63 -3.31 18.07
CA SER A 150 9.52 -3.10 16.64
C SER A 150 9.72 -4.34 15.77
N THR A 151 9.90 -5.54 16.35
CA THR A 151 10.31 -6.75 15.58
C THR A 151 9.18 -7.42 14.80
N SER A 152 7.93 -7.07 15.07
CA SER A 152 6.77 -7.68 14.41
C SER A 152 6.30 -6.87 13.19
N ASN A 153 5.70 -7.56 12.22
CA ASN A 153 5.04 -6.95 11.05
C ASN A 153 5.97 -6.23 10.05
N LEU A 154 7.23 -6.61 9.95
CA LEU A 154 8.19 -6.06 8.96
C LEU A 154 7.75 -6.22 7.49
N PHE A 155 6.68 -6.97 7.23
CA PHE A 155 6.09 -7.08 5.89
C PHE A 155 5.51 -5.75 5.36
N THR A 156 5.33 -4.74 6.21
CA THR A 156 4.94 -3.39 5.80
C THR A 156 6.14 -2.48 5.53
N GLY A 157 7.37 -2.98 5.60
CA GLY A 157 8.58 -2.18 5.43
C GLY A 157 9.01 -1.45 6.70
N THR A 158 10.11 -0.69 6.61
CA THR A 158 10.67 0.09 7.73
C THR A 158 10.53 1.59 7.50
N ALA A 159 10.29 2.36 8.57
CA ALA A 159 10.12 3.81 8.52
C ALA A 159 11.30 4.51 7.83
N SER A 160 12.54 4.07 8.13
CA SER A 160 13.74 4.63 7.51
C SER A 160 13.80 4.46 5.99
N THR A 161 13.25 3.35 5.46
CA THR A 161 13.19 3.11 4.00
C THR A 161 12.22 4.08 3.34
N PHE A 162 11.07 4.33 3.95
CA PHE A 162 10.07 5.28 3.45
C PHE A 162 10.53 6.73 3.59
N ALA A 163 11.18 7.10 4.70
CA ALA A 163 11.76 8.43 4.87
C ALA A 163 12.76 8.76 3.75
N ARG A 164 13.65 7.82 3.40
CA ARG A 164 14.57 7.98 2.25
C ARG A 164 13.85 8.12 0.90
N ALA A 165 12.63 7.61 0.78
CA ALA A 165 11.80 7.77 -0.41
C ALA A 165 10.91 9.03 -0.38
N GLY A 166 11.12 9.94 0.59
CA GLY A 166 10.43 11.22 0.71
C GLY A 166 9.07 11.16 1.42
N PHE A 167 8.72 10.03 2.05
CA PHE A 167 7.53 9.95 2.89
C PHE A 167 7.75 10.68 4.21
N LYS A 168 6.70 11.37 4.69
CA LYS A 168 6.67 12.06 5.97
C LYS A 168 5.70 11.36 6.92
N THR A 169 5.98 11.36 8.22
CA THR A 169 5.04 10.87 9.22
C THR A 169 3.87 11.85 9.33
N VAL A 170 2.65 11.37 9.08
CA VAL A 170 1.41 12.16 9.19
C VAL A 170 0.60 11.81 10.44
N ALA A 171 0.83 10.64 11.01
CA ALA A 171 0.29 10.27 12.32
C ALA A 171 1.18 9.21 13.00
N ARG A 172 1.20 9.24 14.35
CA ARG A 172 1.92 8.25 15.16
C ARG A 172 1.09 7.94 16.40
N ARG A 173 0.30 6.87 16.34
CA ARG A 173 -0.57 6.44 17.45
C ARG A 173 0.07 5.39 18.35
N ALA A 174 1.24 4.88 17.94
CA ALA A 174 2.15 4.09 18.75
C ALA A 174 3.59 4.41 18.33
N PRO A 175 4.58 4.39 19.26
CA PRO A 175 5.96 4.77 18.96
C PRO A 175 6.54 4.04 17.75
N HIS A 176 6.33 2.72 17.67
CA HIS A 176 6.89 1.85 16.63
C HIS A 176 6.04 1.76 15.35
N ARG A 177 4.91 2.51 15.25
CA ARG A 177 3.94 2.34 14.14
C ARG A 177 3.46 3.67 13.57
N PRO A 178 4.30 4.40 12.84
CA PRO A 178 3.86 5.61 12.15
C PRO A 178 2.94 5.29 10.98
N ILE A 179 2.08 6.23 10.62
CA ILE A 179 1.49 6.34 9.29
C ILE A 179 2.35 7.33 8.53
N MET A 180 2.89 6.90 7.40
CA MET A 180 3.73 7.76 6.56
C MET A 180 3.04 8.01 5.23
N ARG A 181 3.18 9.22 4.69
CA ARG A 181 2.54 9.67 3.46
C ARG A 181 3.53 10.40 2.57
N HIS A 182 3.37 10.21 1.27
CA HIS A 182 4.02 10.99 0.22
C HIS A 182 2.92 11.63 -0.63
N ASP A 183 2.87 12.96 -0.67
CA ASP A 183 1.91 13.72 -1.47
C ASP A 183 2.29 13.59 -2.96
N LEU A 184 1.28 13.37 -3.83
CA LEU A 184 1.46 13.11 -5.24
C LEU A 184 0.93 14.26 -6.12
N ARG A 185 0.10 15.15 -5.54
CA ARG A 185 -0.38 16.38 -6.18
C ARG A 185 0.51 17.55 -5.82
N ALA A 186 0.66 18.50 -6.74
CA ALA A 186 1.24 19.78 -6.40
C ALA A 186 0.30 20.54 -5.44
N PRO A 187 0.83 21.43 -4.55
CA PRO A 187 0.00 22.22 -3.61
C PRO A 187 -1.09 23.03 -4.29
N GLU A 188 -0.91 23.41 -5.56
CA GLU A 188 -1.82 24.24 -6.37
C GLU A 188 -3.06 23.47 -6.88
N ASP A 189 -3.07 22.14 -6.83
CA ASP A 189 -4.17 21.29 -7.31
C ASP A 189 -5.25 20.99 -6.25
N VAL A 190 -5.19 21.60 -5.07
CA VAL A 190 -6.22 21.46 -4.02
C VAL A 190 -7.30 22.51 -4.27
N PRO A 191 -8.53 22.14 -4.73
CA PRO A 191 -9.59 23.12 -4.88
C PRO A 191 -9.90 23.74 -3.50
N ASP A 192 -9.86 25.05 -3.42
CA ASP A 192 -10.24 25.82 -2.23
C ASP A 192 -11.72 25.56 -1.91
N ARG A 193 -11.99 24.78 -0.87
CA ARG A 193 -13.35 24.44 -0.41
C ARG A 193 -13.96 25.54 0.47
N HIS A 194 -13.35 26.71 0.56
CA HIS A 194 -13.81 27.80 1.42
C HIS A 194 -14.39 29.02 0.66
N GLY A 195 -14.72 28.90 -0.62
CA GLY A 195 -15.21 30.01 -1.45
C GLY A 195 -16.67 29.89 -1.89
N ALA A 196 -17.63 29.63 -0.99
CA ALA A 196 -19.05 29.80 -1.32
C ALA A 196 -19.78 30.59 -0.22
N ARG A 197 -19.41 31.87 -0.03
CA ARG A 197 -20.35 32.82 0.55
C ARG A 197 -21.17 33.38 -0.61
N GLY A 198 -22.42 32.91 -0.73
CA GLY A 198 -23.39 33.42 -1.67
C GLY A 198 -23.67 34.92 -1.47
N PRO A 199 -24.08 35.63 -2.51
CA PRO A 199 -24.37 37.06 -2.42
C PRO A 199 -25.60 37.32 -1.53
N THR A 200 -25.44 38.15 -0.52
CA THR A 200 -26.55 38.69 0.30
C THR A 200 -27.47 39.51 -0.62
N ARG A 201 -28.67 38.99 -0.87
CA ARG A 201 -29.79 39.74 -1.47
C ARG A 201 -30.17 40.89 -0.51
N ARG A 202 -29.89 42.12 -0.93
CA ARG A 202 -30.55 43.30 -0.35
C ARG A 202 -31.99 43.34 -0.80
N VAL A 203 -32.93 43.34 0.14
CA VAL A 203 -34.34 43.61 -0.09
C VAL A 203 -34.52 45.15 -0.06
N PRO A 204 -35.18 45.78 -1.05
CA PRO A 204 -35.55 47.18 -0.97
C PRO A 204 -36.73 47.31 -0.01
N VAL A 205 -36.67 48.32 0.86
CA VAL A 205 -37.80 48.80 1.69
C VAL A 205 -38.52 49.90 0.89
N GLU A 206 -39.79 49.68 0.61
CA GLU A 206 -40.80 50.73 0.40
C GLU A 206 -41.69 50.80 1.64
#